data_767506843b1c00e8896025bd773c5cfa
#
_entry.id   767506843b1c00e8896025bd773c5cfa
#
_cell.length_a   1.000
_cell.length_b   1.000
_cell.length_c   1.000
_cell.angle_alpha   90.00
_cell.angle_beta   90.00
_cell.angle_gamma   90.00
#
_symmetry.space_group_name_H-M   'P 1'
#
loop_
_entity.id
_entity.type
_entity.pdbx_description
1 polymer ?
#
loop_
_entity_poly.entity_id
_entity_poly.type
_entity_poly.pdbx_seq_one_letter_code
_entity_poly.pdbx_strand_id
1 'polypeptide(L)'
;MKITTAKEFMRVIANHYEKCKGIYLHTMYNIPFKLIDGGTATLKGLPEDPEERQGVAIMHAIFAAIAFESGNEENTVVEDILPEVYEKFRMMMAIEKFVSRGYMEWDKTQKDEDGFPAIKIIIPPNEWDMSEEA
;
A
#
# COMPACT_ATOMS: atom_id res chain seq x y z
N MET A 1 7.63 -15.06 13.91
CA MET A 1 7.69 -15.05 12.44
C MET A 1 8.86 -14.20 11.99
N LYS A 2 9.60 -14.67 11.00
CA LYS A 2 10.75 -13.93 10.47
C LYS A 2 10.51 -13.60 8.98
N ILE A 3 10.63 -12.33 8.62
CA ILE A 3 10.41 -11.86 7.26
C ILE A 3 11.71 -11.23 6.76
N THR A 4 12.36 -11.88 5.81
CA THR A 4 13.69 -11.49 5.35
C THR A 4 13.82 -11.37 3.83
N THR A 5 12.86 -11.88 3.06
CA THR A 5 12.94 -11.86 1.60
C THR A 5 11.88 -10.96 1.00
N ALA A 6 12.17 -10.41 -0.18
CA ALA A 6 11.20 -9.59 -0.91
C ALA A 6 9.91 -10.37 -1.19
N LYS A 7 10.03 -11.64 -1.53
CA LYS A 7 8.88 -12.49 -1.83
C LYS A 7 7.95 -12.66 -0.63
N GLU A 8 8.53 -12.83 0.56
CA GLU A 8 7.74 -12.92 1.79
C GLU A 8 7.03 -11.61 2.10
N PHE A 9 7.71 -10.47 1.97
CA PHE A 9 7.09 -9.15 2.14
C PHE A 9 5.93 -8.95 1.16
N MET A 10 6.15 -9.27 -0.11
CA MET A 10 5.11 -9.11 -1.15
C MET A 10 3.89 -9.95 -0.83
N ARG A 11 4.09 -11.19 -0.41
CA ARG A 11 2.99 -12.07 -0.03
C ARG A 11 2.19 -11.51 1.14
N VAL A 12 2.89 -11.02 2.16
CA VAL A 12 2.24 -10.44 3.34
C VAL A 12 1.43 -9.20 2.97
N ILE A 13 2.00 -8.33 2.15
CA ILE A 13 1.31 -7.12 1.68
C ILE A 13 0.09 -7.51 0.84
N ALA A 14 0.23 -8.48 -0.04
CA ALA A 14 -0.88 -8.92 -0.89
C ALA A 14 -2.03 -9.50 -0.07
N ASN A 15 -1.71 -10.29 0.96
CA ASN A 15 -2.73 -10.89 1.83
C ASN A 15 -3.53 -9.84 2.61
N HIS A 16 -2.95 -8.67 2.86
CA HIS A 16 -3.58 -7.60 3.64
C HIS A 16 -3.66 -6.29 2.87
N TYR A 17 -3.77 -6.38 1.55
CA TYR A 17 -3.64 -5.23 0.65
C TYR A 17 -4.63 -4.10 0.96
N GLU A 18 -5.90 -4.42 1.19
CA GLU A 18 -6.91 -3.39 1.44
C GLU A 18 -6.63 -2.60 2.71
N LYS A 19 -6.15 -3.29 3.76
CA LYS A 19 -5.77 -2.64 5.02
C LYS A 19 -4.53 -1.79 4.85
N CYS A 20 -3.55 -2.28 4.09
CA CYS A 20 -2.32 -1.54 3.79
C CYS A 20 -2.63 -0.26 3.02
N LYS A 21 -3.49 -0.38 2.02
CA LYS A 21 -3.94 0.76 1.23
C LYS A 21 -4.64 1.80 2.11
N GLY A 22 -5.51 1.35 3.00
CA GLY A 22 -6.21 2.24 3.94
C GLY A 22 -5.24 3.03 4.82
N ILE A 23 -4.23 2.36 5.36
CA ILE A 23 -3.22 3.01 6.19
C ILE A 23 -2.37 3.99 5.38
N TYR A 24 -1.99 3.61 4.18
CA TYR A 24 -1.27 4.50 3.27
C TYR A 24 -2.08 5.78 2.99
N LEU A 25 -3.34 5.63 2.60
CA LEU A 25 -4.20 6.77 2.28
C LEU A 25 -4.44 7.66 3.50
N HIS A 26 -4.60 7.06 4.68
CA HIS A 26 -4.73 7.80 5.92
C HIS A 26 -3.49 8.67 6.19
N THR A 27 -2.31 8.10 6.00
CA THR A 27 -1.06 8.82 6.23
C THR A 27 -0.83 9.91 5.18
N MET A 28 -1.07 9.61 3.91
CA MET A 28 -0.83 10.58 2.82
C MET A 28 -1.84 11.70 2.78
N TYR A 29 -3.12 11.38 2.93
CA TYR A 29 -4.21 12.30 2.64
C TYR A 29 -5.14 12.54 3.83
N ASN A 30 -4.76 12.04 4.99
CA ASN A 30 -5.55 12.16 6.22
C ASN A 30 -6.98 11.61 6.09
N ILE A 31 -7.14 10.59 5.28
CA ILE A 31 -8.42 9.89 5.15
C ILE A 31 -8.62 9.04 6.41
N PRO A 32 -9.74 9.17 7.14
CA PRO A 32 -9.93 8.44 8.40
C PRO A 32 -9.76 6.93 8.23
N PHE A 33 -9.04 6.33 9.17
CA PHE A 33 -8.85 4.89 9.24
C PHE A 33 -9.44 4.37 10.55
N LYS A 34 -10.39 3.44 10.45
CA LYS A 34 -11.02 2.85 11.64
C LYS A 34 -10.11 1.79 12.25
N LEU A 35 -9.89 1.92 13.54
CA LEU A 35 -9.19 0.91 14.31
C LEU A 35 -10.14 -0.26 14.62
N ILE A 36 -9.56 -1.41 14.95
CA ILE A 36 -10.32 -2.64 15.25
C ILE A 36 -11.30 -2.42 16.41
N ASP A 37 -10.94 -1.56 17.36
CA ASP A 37 -11.77 -1.27 18.53
C ASP A 37 -12.87 -0.22 18.26
N GLY A 38 -13.02 0.22 17.00
CA GLY A 38 -14.02 1.21 16.63
C GLY A 38 -13.56 2.66 16.72
N GLY A 39 -12.36 2.91 17.22
CA GLY A 39 -11.78 4.25 17.23
C GLY A 39 -11.24 4.64 15.86
N THR A 40 -10.77 5.88 15.76
CA THR A 40 -10.09 6.38 14.56
C THR A 40 -8.64 6.71 14.91
N ALA A 41 -7.73 6.41 13.99
CA ALA A 41 -6.34 6.81 14.16
C ALA A 41 -6.20 8.31 13.93
N THR A 42 -5.46 8.97 14.81
CA THR A 42 -5.12 10.38 14.68
C THR A 42 -3.64 10.49 14.37
N LEU A 43 -3.31 11.25 13.34
CA LEU A 43 -1.92 11.44 12.93
C LEU A 43 -1.42 12.81 13.34
N LYS A 44 -0.20 12.84 13.90
CA LYS A 44 0.47 14.09 14.30
C LYS A 44 1.94 14.00 13.87
N GLY A 45 2.51 15.15 13.53
CA GLY A 45 3.94 15.22 13.25
C GLY A 45 4.38 14.60 11.93
N LEU A 46 3.46 14.51 10.95
CA LEU A 46 3.80 13.99 9.63
C LEU A 46 4.60 15.03 8.82
N PRO A 47 5.55 14.57 7.98
CA PRO A 47 6.24 15.47 7.08
C PRO A 47 5.26 16.20 6.14
N GLU A 48 5.55 17.46 5.86
CA GLU A 48 4.76 18.23 4.90
C GLU A 48 5.21 17.96 3.46
N ASP A 49 6.49 17.63 3.29
CA ASP A 49 7.03 17.28 1.97
C ASP A 49 6.36 16.01 1.43
N PRO A 50 5.78 16.05 0.22
CA PRO A 50 5.06 14.90 -0.32
C PRO A 50 5.89 13.63 -0.45
N GLU A 51 7.17 13.75 -0.82
CA GLU A 51 8.03 12.58 -0.96
C GLU A 51 8.37 11.95 0.39
N GLU A 52 8.68 12.78 1.37
CA GLU A 52 8.95 12.30 2.72
C GLU A 52 7.70 11.68 3.34
N ARG A 53 6.55 12.31 3.13
CA ARG A 53 5.28 11.78 3.62
C ARG A 53 4.96 10.45 2.97
N GLN A 54 5.21 10.30 1.68
CA GLN A 54 5.00 9.03 0.98
C GLN A 54 5.88 7.92 1.56
N GLY A 55 7.14 8.24 1.86
CA GLY A 55 8.04 7.28 2.51
C GLY A 55 7.48 6.79 3.83
N VAL A 56 7.02 7.70 4.68
CA VAL A 56 6.42 7.36 5.97
C VAL A 56 5.15 6.54 5.77
N ALA A 57 4.30 6.91 4.81
CA ALA A 57 3.06 6.20 4.53
C ALA A 57 3.31 4.76 4.08
N ILE A 58 4.29 4.55 3.21
CA ILE A 58 4.66 3.21 2.74
C ILE A 58 5.20 2.37 3.89
N MET A 59 6.08 2.94 4.71
CA MET A 59 6.63 2.22 5.85
C MET A 59 5.54 1.81 6.84
N HIS A 60 4.62 2.71 7.16
CA HIS A 60 3.49 2.39 8.05
C HIS A 60 2.62 1.29 7.47
N ALA A 61 2.34 1.32 6.17
CA ALA A 61 1.53 0.31 5.51
C ALA A 61 2.19 -1.07 5.56
N ILE A 62 3.49 -1.13 5.28
CA ILE A 62 4.23 -2.39 5.28
C ILE A 62 4.29 -2.98 6.71
N PHE A 63 4.62 -2.17 7.70
CA PHE A 63 4.66 -2.65 9.08
C PHE A 63 3.28 -3.06 9.59
N ALA A 64 2.23 -2.38 9.15
CA ALA A 64 0.88 -2.79 9.50
C ALA A 64 0.52 -4.15 8.90
N ALA A 65 0.92 -4.41 7.65
CA ALA A 65 0.71 -5.71 7.03
C ALA A 65 1.38 -6.82 7.83
N ILE A 66 2.59 -6.58 8.28
CA ILE A 66 3.33 -7.54 9.10
C ILE A 66 2.61 -7.79 10.43
N ALA A 67 2.12 -6.74 11.06
CA ALA A 67 1.38 -6.86 12.31
C ALA A 67 0.08 -7.66 12.13
N PHE A 68 -0.65 -7.43 11.05
CA PHE A 68 -1.86 -8.19 10.74
C PHE A 68 -1.57 -9.65 10.46
N GLU A 69 -0.49 -9.94 9.73
CA GLU A 69 -0.12 -11.32 9.39
C GLU A 69 0.32 -12.10 10.63
N SER A 70 1.10 -11.46 11.50
CA SER A 70 1.65 -12.13 12.69
C SER A 70 0.68 -12.17 13.87
N GLY A 71 -0.46 -11.47 13.80
CA GLY A 71 -1.36 -11.37 14.94
C GLY A 71 -0.74 -10.60 16.10
N ASN A 72 0.20 -9.71 15.83
CA ASN A 72 0.97 -8.96 16.81
C ASN A 72 1.87 -9.86 17.69
N GLU A 73 2.38 -10.95 17.11
CA GLU A 73 3.34 -11.80 17.82
C GLU A 73 4.61 -11.02 18.18
N GLU A 74 5.02 -11.12 19.42
CA GLU A 74 6.24 -10.45 19.91
C GLU A 74 7.51 -10.97 19.26
N ASN A 75 7.47 -12.18 18.69
CA ASN A 75 8.62 -12.83 18.07
C ASN A 75 8.75 -12.55 16.57
N THR A 76 7.97 -11.60 16.05
CA THR A 76 8.12 -11.25 14.64
C THR A 76 9.41 -10.46 14.44
N VAL A 77 10.30 -11.00 13.65
CA VAL A 77 11.57 -10.35 13.30
C VAL A 77 11.47 -9.84 11.87
N VAL A 78 11.74 -8.56 11.68
CA VAL A 78 11.76 -7.91 10.38
C VAL A 78 13.17 -7.42 10.14
N GLU A 79 13.78 -7.91 9.06
CA GLU A 79 15.05 -7.36 8.59
C GLU A 79 14.75 -6.02 7.90
N ASP A 80 15.74 -5.40 7.31
CA ASP A 80 15.55 -4.15 6.60
C ASP A 80 14.53 -4.31 5.47
N ILE A 81 13.69 -3.30 5.28
CA ILE A 81 12.77 -3.31 4.14
C ILE A 81 13.59 -3.13 2.86
N LEU A 82 13.46 -4.10 1.98
CA LEU A 82 14.22 -4.11 0.74
C LEU A 82 13.70 -3.02 -0.21
N PRO A 83 14.60 -2.34 -0.93
CA PRO A 83 14.18 -1.29 -1.88
C PRO A 83 13.16 -1.77 -2.91
N GLU A 84 13.25 -3.01 -3.35
CA GLU A 84 12.31 -3.57 -4.32
C GLU A 84 10.89 -3.70 -3.77
N VAL A 85 10.75 -3.95 -2.46
CA VAL A 85 9.45 -4.01 -1.79
C VAL A 85 8.84 -2.61 -1.74
N TYR A 86 9.64 -1.62 -1.37
CA TYR A 86 9.23 -0.23 -1.32
C TYR A 86 8.74 0.25 -2.68
N GLU A 87 9.52 -0.03 -3.73
CA GLU A 87 9.17 0.39 -5.09
C GLU A 87 7.93 -0.33 -5.62
N LYS A 88 7.76 -1.61 -5.31
CA LYS A 88 6.54 -2.33 -5.70
C LYS A 88 5.30 -1.70 -5.06
N PHE A 89 5.36 -1.40 -3.77
CA PHE A 89 4.24 -0.77 -3.08
C PHE A 89 3.96 0.61 -3.66
N ARG A 90 5.00 1.40 -3.91
CA ARG A 90 4.88 2.73 -4.52
C ARG A 90 4.19 2.64 -5.88
N MET A 91 4.57 1.67 -6.70
CA MET A 91 3.95 1.43 -7.98
C MET A 91 2.47 1.07 -7.84
N MET A 92 2.13 0.21 -6.88
CA MET A 92 0.74 -0.17 -6.62
C MET A 92 -0.11 1.03 -6.25
N MET A 93 0.43 1.95 -5.44
CA MET A 93 -0.29 3.16 -5.06
C MET A 93 -0.45 4.13 -6.23
N ALA A 94 0.51 4.19 -7.15
CA ALA A 94 0.36 4.95 -8.38
C ALA A 94 -0.76 4.39 -9.25
N ILE A 95 -0.83 3.07 -9.36
CA ILE A 95 -1.92 2.40 -10.10
C ILE A 95 -3.27 2.71 -9.47
N GLU A 96 -3.36 2.77 -8.14
CA GLU A 96 -4.61 3.12 -7.45
C GLU A 96 -5.13 4.49 -7.86
N LYS A 97 -4.25 5.45 -8.15
CA LYS A 97 -4.68 6.75 -8.66
C LYS A 97 -5.39 6.62 -10.00
N PHE A 98 -4.84 5.81 -10.90
CA PHE A 98 -5.45 5.61 -12.22
C PHE A 98 -6.74 4.80 -12.13
N VAL A 99 -6.80 3.86 -11.20
CA VAL A 99 -8.04 3.12 -10.91
C VAL A 99 -9.12 4.08 -10.41
N SER A 100 -8.77 5.00 -9.51
CA SER A 100 -9.74 5.96 -8.97
C SER A 100 -10.27 6.92 -10.04
N ARG A 101 -9.52 7.14 -11.12
CA ARG A 101 -9.93 7.98 -12.25
C ARG A 101 -10.71 7.22 -13.32
N GLY A 102 -10.86 5.90 -13.16
CA GLY A 102 -11.55 5.08 -14.14
C GLY A 102 -10.70 4.69 -15.35
N TYR A 103 -9.41 4.93 -15.31
CA TYR A 103 -8.50 4.61 -16.42
C TYR A 103 -8.09 3.14 -16.41
N MET A 104 -8.04 2.54 -15.26
CA MET A 104 -7.67 1.15 -15.04
C MET A 104 -8.64 0.51 -14.06
N GLU A 105 -8.59 -0.82 -14.00
CA GLU A 105 -9.40 -1.61 -13.09
C GLU A 105 -8.57 -2.79 -12.62
N TRP A 106 -8.76 -3.18 -11.37
CA TRP A 106 -8.15 -4.41 -10.85
C TRP A 106 -8.97 -5.62 -11.29
N ASP A 107 -8.30 -6.59 -11.90
CA ASP A 107 -8.93 -7.87 -12.23
C ASP A 107 -8.60 -8.87 -11.13
N LYS A 108 -9.53 -9.02 -10.19
CA LYS A 108 -9.34 -9.90 -9.03
C LYS A 108 -9.44 -11.37 -9.37
N THR A 109 -9.85 -11.71 -10.61
CA THR A 109 -9.90 -13.11 -11.06
C THR A 109 -8.53 -13.62 -11.48
N GLN A 110 -7.57 -12.73 -11.70
CA GLN A 110 -6.21 -13.08 -12.06
C GLN A 110 -5.25 -12.44 -11.05
N LYS A 111 -4.19 -13.16 -10.74
CA LYS A 111 -3.19 -12.67 -9.80
C LYS A 111 -1.80 -12.84 -10.40
N ASP A 112 -0.89 -11.92 -10.02
CA ASP A 112 0.51 -12.07 -10.39
C ASP A 112 1.20 -13.09 -9.46
N GLU A 113 2.49 -13.31 -9.67
CA GLU A 113 3.26 -14.30 -8.89
C GLU A 113 3.35 -13.97 -7.41
N ASP A 114 3.17 -12.69 -7.05
CA ASP A 114 3.20 -12.22 -5.65
C ASP A 114 1.83 -12.27 -4.98
N GLY A 115 0.77 -12.51 -5.73
CA GLY A 115 -0.59 -12.57 -5.22
C GLY A 115 -1.39 -11.27 -5.38
N PHE A 116 -0.83 -10.26 -6.05
CA PHE A 116 -1.57 -9.03 -6.34
C PHE A 116 -2.51 -9.21 -7.53
N PRO A 117 -3.65 -8.48 -7.57
CA PRO A 117 -4.55 -8.56 -8.71
C PRO A 117 -3.88 -8.09 -10.00
N ALA A 118 -4.30 -8.64 -11.12
CA ALA A 118 -3.86 -8.17 -12.42
C ALA A 118 -4.51 -6.81 -12.74
N ILE A 119 -3.96 -6.11 -13.72
CA ILE A 119 -4.42 -4.78 -14.12
C ILE A 119 -5.09 -4.89 -15.47
N LYS A 120 -6.26 -4.25 -15.60
CA LYS A 120 -6.96 -4.12 -16.87
C LYS A 120 -7.02 -2.64 -17.24
N ILE A 121 -6.56 -2.31 -18.44
CA ILE A 121 -6.62 -0.93 -18.95
C ILE A 121 -8.00 -0.71 -19.55
N ILE A 122 -8.73 0.27 -19.03
CA ILE A 122 -10.09 0.60 -19.50
C ILE A 122 -10.02 1.69 -20.56
N ILE A 123 -9.21 2.72 -20.33
CA ILE A 123 -9.02 3.83 -21.27
C ILE A 123 -7.58 3.82 -21.73
N PRO A 124 -7.31 3.88 -23.05
CA PRO A 124 -5.92 3.89 -23.54
C PRO A 124 -5.09 5.01 -22.93
N PRO A 125 -3.83 4.77 -22.58
CA PRO A 125 -2.98 5.78 -21.90
C PRO A 125 -2.86 7.11 -22.63
N ASN A 126 -2.96 7.13 -23.96
CA ASN A 126 -2.89 8.36 -24.72
C ASN A 126 -4.11 9.26 -24.55
N GLU A 127 -5.18 8.75 -23.94
CA GLU A 127 -6.39 9.51 -23.65
C GLU A 127 -6.48 9.94 -22.18
N TRP A 128 -5.47 9.61 -21.37
CA TRP A 128 -5.46 10.00 -19.97
C TRP A 128 -5.17 11.49 -19.81
N ASP A 129 -5.92 12.15 -18.95
CA ASP A 129 -5.66 13.51 -18.56
C ASP A 129 -4.74 13.53 -17.34
N MET A 130 -3.48 13.87 -17.57
CA MET A 130 -2.46 13.92 -16.52
C MET A 130 -2.31 15.32 -15.92
N SER A 131 -3.08 16.30 -16.41
CA SER A 131 -2.94 17.69 -15.97
C SER A 131 -3.49 17.95 -14.56
N GLU A 132 -4.28 17.03 -14.01
CA GLU A 132 -4.89 17.16 -12.68
C GLU A 132 -4.04 16.55 -11.57
N GLU A 133 -2.85 16.11 -11.87
CA GLU A 133 -1.96 15.62 -10.84
C GLU A 133 -1.48 16.79 -9.97
N ALA A 134 -2.04 16.85 -8.80
CA ALA A 134 -1.62 17.79 -7.78
C ALA A 134 -0.73 17.08 -6.77
#